data_9b925302ba20c1a09ab643ba97ee1124
#
_entry.id   9b925302ba20c1a09ab643ba97ee1124
#
_cell.length_a   1.000
_cell.length_b   1.000
_cell.length_c   1.000
_cell.angle_alpha   90.00
_cell.angle_beta   90.00
_cell.angle_gamma   90.00
#
_symmetry.space_group_name_H-M   'P 1'
#
loop_
_entity.id
_entity.type
_entity.pdbx_description
1 polymer ?
#
loop_
_entity_poly.entity_id
_entity_poly.type
_entity_poly.pdbx_seq_one_letter_code
_entity_poly.pdbx_strand_id
1 'polypeptide(L)'
;IKGGYVNLKIDGKDVGHLVGKHGEVLNSLQYLMNVIGSKTLNIQARATIDGNDYRQRRELALTKRAEDIAQQVIDNQMEAVLDALPAFERRVVHKALSEMDGVTTYSEGEEPNRRVVISPA
;
A
#
# COMPACT_ATOMS: atom_id res chain seq x y z
N ILE A 1 -5.89 29.96 3.73
CA ILE A 1 -5.73 29.21 4.99
C ILE A 1 -6.12 30.10 6.14
N LYS A 2 -7.21 29.78 6.75
CA LYS A 2 -7.75 30.59 7.81
C LYS A 2 -7.07 30.23 9.13
N GLY A 3 -6.28 31.13 9.68
CA GLY A 3 -5.53 30.89 10.90
C GLY A 3 -4.53 29.76 10.79
N GLY A 4 -4.03 29.46 9.60
CA GLY A 4 -3.13 28.35 9.35
C GLY A 4 -3.81 27.00 9.31
N TYR A 5 -5.13 27.00 9.24
CA TYR A 5 -5.92 25.77 9.22
C TYR A 5 -6.59 25.63 7.86
N VAL A 6 -6.30 24.55 7.18
CA VAL A 6 -6.98 24.16 5.95
C VAL A 6 -7.84 22.95 6.27
N ASN A 7 -9.12 23.06 5.99
CA ASN A 7 -10.02 21.97 6.24
C ASN A 7 -9.96 20.97 5.08
N LEU A 8 -8.93 20.15 5.10
CA LEU A 8 -8.80 19.05 4.16
C LEU A 8 -9.61 17.88 4.69
N LYS A 9 -10.82 17.81 4.23
CA LYS A 9 -11.66 16.69 4.56
C LYS A 9 -11.31 15.52 3.65
N ILE A 10 -10.49 14.64 4.13
CA ILE A 10 -10.14 13.45 3.38
C ILE A 10 -11.09 12.34 3.83
N ASP A 11 -12.27 12.32 3.25
CA ASP A 11 -13.24 11.26 3.48
C ASP A 11 -12.96 10.06 2.56
N GLY A 12 -13.76 9.02 2.65
CA GLY A 12 -13.51 7.77 1.95
C GLY A 12 -13.34 7.91 0.44
N LYS A 13 -14.09 8.80 -0.18
CA LYS A 13 -14.01 9.02 -1.62
C LYS A 13 -12.78 9.83 -2.01
N ASP A 14 -12.54 10.91 -1.25
CA ASP A 14 -11.41 11.78 -1.51
C ASP A 14 -10.09 11.12 -1.15
N VAL A 15 -10.07 10.29 -0.12
CA VAL A 15 -8.89 9.52 0.24
C VAL A 15 -8.46 8.61 -0.90
N GLY A 16 -9.42 7.92 -1.52
CA GLY A 16 -9.12 7.05 -2.66
C GLY A 16 -8.49 7.80 -3.83
N HIS A 17 -8.90 9.04 -4.04
CA HIS A 17 -8.36 9.88 -5.10
C HIS A 17 -7.01 10.52 -4.72
N LEU A 18 -6.94 11.13 -3.52
CA LEU A 18 -5.77 11.87 -3.07
C LEU A 18 -4.60 10.97 -2.70
N VAL A 19 -4.87 9.81 -2.13
CA VAL A 19 -3.82 8.85 -1.81
C VAL A 19 -3.24 8.25 -3.08
N GLY A 20 -4.04 8.20 -4.14
CA GLY A 20 -3.62 7.61 -5.40
C GLY A 20 -3.36 6.13 -5.27
N LYS A 21 -2.52 5.61 -6.14
CA LYS A 21 -2.18 4.20 -6.11
C LYS A 21 -1.16 3.94 -5.01
N HIS A 22 -1.47 3.00 -4.13
CA HIS A 22 -0.51 2.48 -3.15
C HIS A 22 0.00 3.50 -2.13
N GLY A 23 -0.73 4.58 -1.92
CA GLY A 23 -0.38 5.58 -0.92
C GLY A 23 0.69 6.58 -1.35
N GLU A 24 1.07 6.61 -2.60
CA GLU A 24 2.11 7.52 -3.10
C GLU A 24 1.70 8.98 -2.99
N VAL A 25 0.46 9.29 -3.34
CA VAL A 25 -0.04 10.67 -3.24
C VAL A 25 -0.07 11.14 -1.79
N LEU A 26 -0.43 10.26 -0.87
CA LEU A 26 -0.42 10.60 0.55
C LEU A 26 0.99 10.92 1.04
N ASN A 27 1.99 10.16 0.63
CA ASN A 27 3.37 10.43 1.00
C ASN A 27 3.84 11.79 0.47
N SER A 28 3.47 12.14 -0.76
CA SER A 28 3.76 13.43 -1.34
C SER A 28 3.08 14.56 -0.59
N LEU A 29 1.84 14.36 -0.18
CA LEU A 29 1.09 15.35 0.58
C LEU A 29 1.75 15.60 1.95
N GLN A 30 2.17 14.57 2.64
CA GLN A 30 2.88 14.69 3.92
C GLN A 30 4.19 15.45 3.74
N TYR A 31 4.93 15.16 2.70
CA TYR A 31 6.16 15.87 2.40
C TYR A 31 5.92 17.38 2.20
N LEU A 32 4.90 17.73 1.42
CA LEU A 32 4.53 19.11 1.19
C LEU A 32 4.15 19.83 2.48
N MET A 33 3.42 19.16 3.35
CA MET A 33 3.04 19.71 4.65
C MET A 33 4.26 19.97 5.53
N ASN A 34 5.24 19.10 5.50
CA ASN A 34 6.49 19.31 6.23
C ASN A 34 7.25 20.53 5.71
N VAL A 35 7.25 20.74 4.41
CA VAL A 35 7.92 21.90 3.79
C VAL A 35 7.22 23.21 4.16
N ILE A 36 5.90 23.22 4.22
CA ILE A 36 5.12 24.39 4.59
C ILE A 36 5.35 24.78 6.06
N GLY A 37 5.64 23.82 6.91
CA GLY A 37 6.05 24.06 8.28
C GLY A 37 4.94 24.00 9.32
N SER A 38 5.24 24.56 10.51
CA SER A 38 4.41 24.36 11.71
C SER A 38 3.01 24.97 11.64
N LYS A 39 2.77 25.91 10.76
CA LYS A 39 1.46 26.53 10.61
C LYS A 39 0.39 25.53 10.14
N THR A 40 0.82 24.42 9.59
CA THR A 40 -0.06 23.39 9.04
C THR A 40 -0.06 22.11 9.89
N LEU A 41 0.39 22.21 11.14
CA LEU A 41 0.56 21.04 12.01
C LEU A 41 -0.73 20.22 12.13
N ASN A 42 -1.87 20.89 12.31
CA ASN A 42 -3.14 20.20 12.45
C ASN A 42 -3.55 19.45 11.18
N ILE A 43 -3.25 20.03 10.03
CA ILE A 43 -3.51 19.41 8.73
C ILE A 43 -2.63 18.18 8.56
N GLN A 44 -1.36 18.33 8.90
CA GLN A 44 -0.37 17.27 8.83
C GLN A 44 -0.77 16.09 9.73
N ALA A 45 -1.17 16.38 10.96
CA ALA A 45 -1.60 15.34 11.89
C ALA A 45 -2.82 14.59 11.38
N ARG A 46 -3.80 15.33 10.84
CA ARG A 46 -5.01 14.72 10.29
C ARG A 46 -4.70 13.85 9.07
N ALA A 47 -3.90 14.35 8.16
CA ALA A 47 -3.51 13.59 6.97
C ALA A 47 -2.77 12.31 7.35
N THR A 48 -1.94 12.36 8.39
CA THR A 48 -1.21 11.18 8.88
C THR A 48 -2.17 10.13 9.42
N ILE A 49 -3.17 10.54 10.20
CA ILE A 49 -4.17 9.62 10.77
C ILE A 49 -4.96 8.95 9.65
N ASP A 50 -5.48 9.73 8.71
CA ASP A 50 -6.26 9.18 7.59
C ASP A 50 -5.41 8.27 6.71
N GLY A 51 -4.15 8.62 6.50
CA GLY A 51 -3.21 7.81 5.74
C GLY A 51 -2.88 6.49 6.41
N ASN A 52 -2.74 6.49 7.73
CA ASN A 52 -2.49 5.25 8.47
C ASN A 52 -3.68 4.30 8.35
N ASP A 53 -4.90 4.84 8.45
CA ASP A 53 -6.12 4.06 8.29
C ASP A 53 -6.21 3.44 6.88
N TYR A 54 -5.92 4.23 5.86
CA TYR A 54 -5.86 3.74 4.48
C TYR A 54 -4.80 2.64 4.34
N ARG A 55 -3.61 2.85 4.88
CA ARG A 55 -2.51 1.88 4.78
C ARG A 55 -2.86 0.56 5.44
N GLN A 56 -3.52 0.60 6.59
CA GLN A 56 -3.98 -0.61 7.27
C GLN A 56 -4.99 -1.38 6.42
N ARG A 57 -5.97 -0.68 5.87
CA ARG A 57 -6.96 -1.32 5.00
C ARG A 57 -6.33 -1.90 3.74
N ARG A 58 -5.40 -1.17 3.14
CA ARG A 58 -4.66 -1.61 1.96
C ARG A 58 -3.85 -2.86 2.27
N GLU A 59 -3.18 -2.87 3.41
CA GLU A 59 -2.37 -4.01 3.85
C GLU A 59 -3.22 -5.25 4.05
N LEU A 60 -4.37 -5.12 4.70
CA LEU A 60 -5.31 -6.23 4.89
C LEU A 60 -5.85 -6.74 3.54
N ALA A 61 -6.18 -5.83 2.64
CA ALA A 61 -6.66 -6.20 1.30
C ALA A 61 -5.60 -6.93 0.51
N LEU A 62 -4.35 -6.47 0.56
CA LEU A 62 -3.23 -7.13 -0.11
C LEU A 62 -2.98 -8.53 0.46
N THR A 63 -3.00 -8.66 1.77
CA THR A 63 -2.80 -9.94 2.45
C THR A 63 -3.86 -10.95 2.01
N LYS A 64 -5.11 -10.54 2.04
CA LYS A 64 -6.20 -11.43 1.63
C LYS A 64 -6.10 -11.83 0.16
N ARG A 65 -5.82 -10.85 -0.70
CA ARG A 65 -5.66 -11.12 -2.13
C ARG A 65 -4.49 -12.07 -2.40
N ALA A 66 -3.38 -11.84 -1.71
CA ALA A 66 -2.20 -12.71 -1.84
C ALA A 66 -2.51 -14.14 -1.39
N GLU A 67 -3.21 -14.29 -0.28
CA GLU A 67 -3.62 -15.61 0.21
C GLU A 67 -4.55 -16.32 -0.76
N ASP A 68 -5.53 -15.60 -1.32
CA ASP A 68 -6.45 -16.17 -2.31
C ASP A 68 -5.71 -16.63 -3.57
N ILE A 69 -4.79 -15.81 -4.07
CA ILE A 69 -3.97 -16.16 -5.24
C ILE A 69 -3.05 -17.33 -4.91
N ALA A 70 -2.45 -17.34 -3.73
CA ALA A 70 -1.57 -18.43 -3.31
C ALA A 70 -2.34 -19.75 -3.24
N GLN A 71 -3.58 -19.72 -2.77
CA GLN A 71 -4.40 -20.93 -2.77
C GLN A 71 -4.66 -21.44 -4.19
N GLN A 72 -4.89 -20.55 -5.14
CA GLN A 72 -5.03 -20.93 -6.54
C GLN A 72 -3.75 -21.51 -7.11
N VAL A 73 -2.59 -20.96 -6.72
CA VAL A 73 -1.29 -21.49 -7.10
C VAL A 73 -1.12 -22.92 -6.60
N ILE A 74 -1.51 -23.17 -5.36
CA ILE A 74 -1.44 -24.53 -4.77
C ILE A 74 -2.38 -25.47 -5.53
N ASP A 75 -3.62 -25.05 -5.74
CA ASP A 75 -4.66 -25.90 -6.35
C ASP A 75 -4.33 -26.25 -7.79
N ASN A 76 -3.82 -25.28 -8.54
CA ASN A 76 -3.56 -25.44 -9.98
C ASN A 76 -2.10 -25.77 -10.29
N GLN A 77 -1.20 -25.72 -9.30
CA GLN A 77 0.23 -25.93 -9.48
C GLN A 77 0.83 -25.06 -10.58
N MET A 78 0.38 -23.82 -10.63
CA MET A 78 0.83 -22.83 -11.62
C MET A 78 1.25 -21.57 -10.91
N GLU A 79 2.33 -20.98 -11.42
CA GLU A 79 2.88 -19.72 -10.96
C GLU A 79 1.89 -18.58 -11.21
N ALA A 80 1.82 -17.63 -10.30
CA ALA A 80 1.08 -16.39 -10.48
C ALA A 80 2.01 -15.19 -10.34
N VAL A 81 1.85 -14.22 -11.22
CA VAL A 81 2.62 -12.98 -11.19
C VAL A 81 1.66 -11.85 -10.86
N LEU A 82 1.94 -11.14 -9.78
CA LEU A 82 1.12 -10.01 -9.36
C LEU A 82 1.45 -8.76 -10.20
N ASP A 83 0.54 -7.79 -10.16
CA ASP A 83 0.82 -6.49 -10.76
C ASP A 83 2.01 -5.83 -10.06
N ALA A 84 2.65 -4.87 -10.74
CA ALA A 84 3.75 -4.13 -10.15
C ALA A 84 3.30 -3.41 -8.87
N LEU A 85 4.07 -3.58 -7.80
CA LEU A 85 3.77 -3.02 -6.49
C LEU A 85 5.00 -2.29 -5.96
N PRO A 86 4.79 -1.22 -5.17
CA PRO A 86 5.88 -0.58 -4.44
C PRO A 86 6.58 -1.56 -3.49
N ALA A 87 7.82 -1.26 -3.16
CA ALA A 87 8.63 -2.15 -2.34
C ALA A 87 7.96 -2.54 -1.01
N PHE A 88 7.32 -1.58 -0.33
CA PHE A 88 6.71 -1.89 0.96
C PHE A 88 5.49 -2.81 0.81
N GLU A 89 4.75 -2.71 -0.28
CA GLU A 89 3.61 -3.60 -0.55
C GLU A 89 4.10 -4.99 -0.95
N ARG A 90 5.18 -5.07 -1.68
CA ARG A 90 5.80 -6.38 -1.96
C ARG A 90 6.22 -7.07 -0.66
N ARG A 91 6.75 -6.32 0.31
CA ARG A 91 7.09 -6.88 1.62
C ARG A 91 5.88 -7.40 2.37
N VAL A 92 4.74 -6.71 2.26
CA VAL A 92 3.48 -7.18 2.85
C VAL A 92 3.10 -8.54 2.29
N VAL A 93 3.17 -8.70 0.97
CA VAL A 93 2.84 -9.96 0.30
C VAL A 93 3.82 -11.07 0.72
N HIS A 94 5.12 -10.81 0.69
CA HIS A 94 6.12 -11.80 1.11
C HIS A 94 5.91 -12.25 2.55
N LYS A 95 5.64 -11.31 3.45
CA LYS A 95 5.40 -11.60 4.85
C LYS A 95 4.13 -12.43 5.04
N ALA A 96 3.06 -12.04 4.35
CA ALA A 96 1.78 -12.75 4.44
C ALA A 96 1.90 -14.20 4.02
N LEU A 97 2.70 -14.48 2.99
CA LEU A 97 2.83 -15.81 2.43
C LEU A 97 4.02 -16.61 2.98
N SER A 98 4.87 -15.99 3.79
CA SER A 98 6.05 -16.65 4.35
C SER A 98 5.70 -17.83 5.25
N GLU A 99 4.54 -17.79 5.89
CA GLU A 99 4.07 -18.86 6.78
C GLU A 99 3.11 -19.81 6.10
N MET A 100 2.81 -19.60 4.83
CA MET A 100 1.87 -20.44 4.10
C MET A 100 2.62 -21.60 3.44
N ASP A 101 2.23 -22.83 3.80
CA ASP A 101 2.81 -24.02 3.20
C ASP A 101 2.31 -24.21 1.78
N GLY A 102 3.20 -24.71 0.92
CA GLY A 102 2.84 -25.03 -0.45
C GLY A 102 3.14 -23.96 -1.48
N VAL A 103 3.60 -22.78 -1.04
CA VAL A 103 4.02 -21.71 -1.94
C VAL A 103 5.34 -21.11 -1.54
N THR A 104 6.05 -20.57 -2.52
CA THR A 104 7.21 -19.72 -2.32
C THR A 104 6.99 -18.42 -3.06
N THR A 105 7.64 -17.34 -2.60
CA THR A 105 7.52 -16.04 -3.23
C THR A 105 8.89 -15.46 -3.52
N TYR A 106 8.99 -14.74 -4.61
CA TYR A 106 10.17 -13.94 -4.93
C TYR A 106 9.75 -12.73 -5.73
N SER A 107 10.62 -11.73 -5.82
CA SER A 107 10.38 -10.55 -6.63
C SER A 107 11.23 -10.59 -7.88
N GLU A 108 10.68 -10.12 -9.00
CA GLU A 108 11.43 -10.03 -10.26
C GLU A 108 11.15 -8.70 -10.95
N GLY A 109 12.03 -8.32 -11.88
CA GLY A 109 11.93 -7.09 -12.61
C GLY A 109 12.64 -5.95 -11.90
N GLU A 110 12.64 -4.78 -12.52
CA GLU A 110 13.26 -3.58 -12.00
C GLU A 110 12.21 -2.53 -11.66
N GLU A 111 12.52 -1.72 -10.66
CA GLU A 111 11.64 -0.59 -10.33
C GLU A 111 11.45 0.32 -11.54
N PRO A 112 10.28 0.90 -11.78
CA PRO A 112 9.06 0.79 -10.97
C PRO A 112 8.16 -0.40 -11.31
N ASN A 113 8.62 -1.34 -12.12
CA ASN A 113 7.83 -2.46 -12.63
C ASN A 113 8.10 -3.79 -11.92
N ARG A 114 8.76 -3.72 -10.77
CA ARG A 114 9.10 -4.92 -10.02
C ARG A 114 7.85 -5.59 -9.44
N ARG A 115 7.77 -6.91 -9.56
CA ARG A 115 6.58 -7.70 -9.23
C ARG A 115 6.94 -8.85 -8.31
N VAL A 116 5.93 -9.29 -7.55
CA VAL A 116 6.03 -10.53 -6.77
C VAL A 116 5.52 -11.68 -7.61
N VAL A 117 6.25 -12.76 -7.59
CA VAL A 117 5.84 -14.04 -8.19
C VAL A 117 5.53 -15.01 -7.06
N ILE A 118 4.37 -15.66 -7.14
CA ILE A 118 3.95 -16.71 -6.20
C ILE A 118 4.05 -18.02 -6.95
N SER A 119 4.89 -18.90 -6.46
CA SER A 119 5.19 -20.17 -7.13
C SER A 119 4.84 -21.35 -6.23
N PRO A 120 4.42 -22.49 -6.79
CA PRO A 120 4.25 -23.71 -5.99
C PRO A 120 5.58 -24.12 -5.37
N ALA A 121 5.51 -24.50 -4.12
CA ALA A 121 6.72 -24.94 -3.41
C ALA A 121 7.16 -26.34 -3.87
#